data_2c284204129b06c0eae9e1334e2de2d6
#
_entry.id   2c284204129b06c0eae9e1334e2de2d6
#
_cell.length_a   1.000
_cell.length_b   1.000
_cell.length_c   1.000
_cell.angle_alpha   90.00
_cell.angle_beta   90.00
_cell.angle_gamma   90.00
#
_symmetry.space_group_name_H-M   'P 1'
#
loop_
_entity.id
_entity.type
_entity.pdbx_description
1 polymer ?
#
loop_
_entity_poly.entity_id
_entity_poly.type
_entity_poly.pdbx_seq_one_letter_code
_entity_poly.pdbx_strand_id
1 'polypeptide(L)'
;MEHRTTSRRRFLGASLGGAGAGLLGLTGCGGEAGSASAGTDHLSLWYWKGSLSDQLLATARRGVPGVPGLRVKGSQIPDGDIDSKVRTSLAARAYVPDLTVVNSDNLATFFPDENEFLDLRTLGAESVRDQYLDWKWKACFTPTGRMIGFPLDAGPTALYYRRDLFRDAGLPHEPADVAEEIPTWEKFIAAGRTLRAKGPGKPCLVSNIGNVFQQVLLQSPKQFVDAENRFIGDQEHVRRAWDLSVEILRQQLSAGITDGTPDFNAAMSGGRVATMTTAVWAIYGLKDTAPKTSGSWRLTTLPDGPCNYGGSYVTLTRYCREPEAAFAFLKWLLSPANQLKSYQEMALFPTTPASYADPAMHKPDPFFGGQQPIDVFGPAARKAPVVWFSPYEETANTPFFQELTNVEMLGKNPERAWRDAVNTAETTLSRVGVS
;
A
#
# COMPACT_ATOMS: atom_id res chain seq x y z
N MET A 1 30.58 -41.88 16.26
CA MET A 1 29.60 -42.33 15.25
C MET A 1 29.16 -41.07 14.57
N GLU A 2 29.88 -40.56 13.64
CA GLU A 2 30.01 -40.87 12.21
C GLU A 2 28.70 -40.78 11.46
N HIS A 3 28.68 -39.75 10.61
CA HIS A 3 28.44 -39.73 9.17
C HIS A 3 27.06 -39.27 8.76
N ARG A 4 26.81 -38.46 7.70
CA ARG A 4 27.57 -38.21 6.45
C ARG A 4 26.95 -37.00 5.76
N THR A 5 27.80 -36.13 5.28
CA THR A 5 27.56 -35.15 4.21
C THR A 5 27.25 -35.87 2.90
N THR A 6 26.31 -35.37 2.11
CA THR A 6 26.26 -35.64 0.67
C THR A 6 25.90 -34.38 -0.13
N SER A 7 26.92 -33.87 -0.78
CA SER A 7 26.90 -32.98 -1.92
C SER A 7 26.30 -33.69 -3.13
N ARG A 8 25.46 -33.02 -3.94
CA ARG A 8 25.17 -33.41 -5.32
C ARG A 8 25.23 -32.21 -6.25
N ARG A 9 26.41 -32.04 -6.81
CA ARG A 9 26.62 -31.42 -8.13
C ARG A 9 26.58 -32.54 -9.20
N ARG A 10 26.19 -32.10 -10.41
CA ARG A 10 26.32 -32.75 -11.74
C ARG A 10 25.19 -33.63 -12.22
N PHE A 11 24.52 -33.13 -13.28
CA PHE A 11 24.42 -33.90 -14.52
C PHE A 11 24.26 -32.93 -15.70
N LEU A 12 25.35 -32.78 -16.46
CA LEU A 12 25.37 -32.37 -17.84
C LEU A 12 25.51 -33.69 -18.61
N GLY A 13 24.69 -33.90 -19.64
CA GLY A 13 24.81 -35.03 -20.57
C GLY A 13 24.07 -34.73 -21.87
N ALA A 14 24.85 -34.36 -22.88
CA ALA A 14 24.42 -34.25 -24.26
C ALA A 14 24.25 -35.63 -24.88
N SER A 15 23.29 -35.77 -25.79
CA SER A 15 23.37 -36.81 -26.84
C SER A 15 22.69 -36.31 -28.13
N LEU A 16 23.52 -36.14 -29.12
CA LEU A 16 23.17 -36.02 -30.55
C LEU A 16 22.80 -37.40 -31.12
N GLY A 17 21.91 -37.37 -32.11
CA GLY A 17 21.97 -38.38 -33.18
C GLY A 17 20.62 -38.95 -33.61
N GLY A 18 20.24 -38.73 -34.87
CA GLY A 18 19.25 -39.55 -35.55
C GLY A 18 18.44 -38.81 -36.64
N ALA A 19 19.03 -38.69 -37.83
CA ALA A 19 18.33 -38.27 -39.02
C ALA A 19 17.38 -39.37 -39.53
N GLY A 20 16.15 -39.02 -39.91
CA GLY A 20 15.20 -39.88 -40.57
C GLY A 20 14.27 -39.05 -41.45
N ALA A 21 14.54 -39.04 -42.75
CA ALA A 21 13.72 -38.39 -43.75
C ALA A 21 12.39 -39.13 -43.93
N GLY A 22 11.28 -38.39 -43.95
CA GLY A 22 9.95 -38.87 -44.36
C GLY A 22 9.15 -37.71 -44.91
N LEU A 23 9.24 -37.50 -46.21
CA LEU A 23 8.30 -36.69 -46.97
C LEU A 23 6.95 -37.39 -46.98
N LEU A 24 5.87 -36.69 -46.62
CA LEU A 24 4.54 -36.76 -47.28
C LEU A 24 3.55 -35.83 -46.55
N GLY A 25 2.86 -35.00 -47.33
CA GLY A 25 1.56 -34.43 -46.96
C GLY A 25 1.53 -32.94 -46.61
N LEU A 26 1.69 -32.08 -47.62
CA LEU A 26 1.15 -30.73 -47.63
C LEU A 26 -0.37 -30.78 -47.63
N THR A 27 -1.01 -30.68 -46.47
CA THR A 27 -2.37 -30.17 -46.39
C THR A 27 -2.29 -28.91 -45.59
N GLY A 28 -2.49 -27.78 -46.24
CA GLY A 28 -2.61 -26.48 -45.63
C GLY A 28 -3.79 -26.44 -44.68
N CYS A 29 -3.48 -26.34 -43.39
CA CYS A 29 -4.34 -25.65 -42.44
C CYS A 29 -3.72 -24.29 -42.23
N GLY A 30 -4.24 -23.31 -42.98
CA GLY A 30 -4.14 -21.92 -42.63
C GLY A 30 -4.74 -21.76 -41.21
N GLY A 31 -3.88 -21.87 -40.22
CA GLY A 31 -4.19 -21.35 -38.88
C GLY A 31 -4.29 -19.84 -39.02
N GLU A 32 -5.49 -19.35 -39.26
CA GLU A 32 -5.84 -17.98 -39.00
C GLU A 32 -5.26 -17.67 -37.62
N ALA A 33 -4.35 -16.70 -37.58
CA ALA A 33 -4.08 -15.97 -36.38
C ALA A 33 -5.46 -15.46 -35.89
N GLY A 34 -6.05 -16.23 -35.00
CA GLY A 34 -7.33 -15.93 -34.43
C GLY A 34 -7.23 -14.57 -33.76
N SER A 35 -7.65 -13.55 -34.48
CA SER A 35 -8.20 -12.38 -33.83
C SER A 35 -9.25 -12.94 -32.88
N ALA A 36 -8.99 -12.85 -31.58
CA ALA A 36 -10.00 -13.13 -30.58
C ALA A 36 -11.05 -12.00 -30.62
N SER A 37 -11.84 -12.03 -31.69
CA SER A 37 -13.05 -11.26 -31.87
C SER A 37 -14.22 -12.23 -31.84
N ALA A 38 -14.60 -12.63 -30.67
CA ALA A 38 -15.95 -13.05 -30.42
C ALA A 38 -16.34 -12.31 -29.14
N GLY A 39 -17.41 -11.53 -29.19
CA GLY A 39 -17.91 -10.74 -28.12
C GLY A 39 -17.75 -11.41 -26.76
N THR A 40 -16.74 -10.99 -26.02
CA THR A 40 -16.65 -11.41 -24.64
C THR A 40 -17.66 -10.59 -23.90
N ASP A 41 -18.76 -11.24 -23.46
CA ASP A 41 -19.81 -10.65 -22.62
C ASP A 41 -19.30 -10.13 -21.28
N HIS A 42 -17.98 -9.88 -21.15
CA HIS A 42 -17.36 -9.50 -19.90
C HIS A 42 -16.14 -8.62 -20.10
N LEU A 43 -15.97 -7.68 -19.15
CA LEU A 43 -14.73 -6.93 -18.96
C LEU A 43 -13.72 -7.74 -18.16
N SER A 44 -12.45 -7.63 -18.50
CA SER A 44 -11.34 -8.21 -17.75
C SER A 44 -10.83 -7.22 -16.70
N LEU A 45 -10.63 -7.69 -15.46
CA LEU A 45 -10.14 -6.89 -14.33
C LEU A 45 -8.98 -7.61 -13.66
N TRP A 46 -7.84 -6.94 -13.54
CA TRP A 46 -6.72 -7.41 -12.70
C TRP A 46 -6.75 -6.75 -11.33
N TYR A 47 -6.53 -7.56 -10.30
CA TYR A 47 -6.54 -7.13 -8.91
C TYR A 47 -5.69 -8.07 -8.05
N TRP A 48 -5.27 -7.65 -6.85
CA TRP A 48 -4.62 -8.57 -5.90
C TRP A 48 -5.56 -8.99 -4.78
N LYS A 49 -5.20 -10.08 -4.10
CA LYS A 49 -5.99 -10.57 -2.98
C LYS A 49 -6.09 -9.50 -1.89
N GLY A 50 -7.30 -9.14 -1.51
CA GLY A 50 -7.55 -8.13 -0.48
C GLY A 50 -7.77 -6.72 -1.00
N SER A 51 -7.63 -6.45 -2.31
CA SER A 51 -7.88 -5.12 -2.89
C SER A 51 -9.33 -4.87 -3.27
N LEU A 52 -10.14 -5.91 -3.43
CA LEU A 52 -11.55 -5.81 -3.81
C LEU A 52 -12.39 -6.83 -3.05
N SER A 53 -13.64 -6.46 -2.73
CA SER A 53 -14.62 -7.34 -2.10
C SER A 53 -14.94 -8.56 -2.97
N ASP A 54 -14.75 -9.75 -2.42
CA ASP A 54 -15.08 -11.02 -3.09
C ASP A 54 -16.57 -11.12 -3.40
N GLN A 55 -17.44 -10.59 -2.53
CA GLN A 55 -18.88 -10.57 -2.71
C GLN A 55 -19.30 -9.66 -3.87
N LEU A 56 -18.70 -8.48 -3.98
CA LEU A 56 -18.96 -7.54 -5.09
C LEU A 56 -18.44 -8.11 -6.41
N LEU A 57 -17.25 -8.72 -6.42
CA LEU A 57 -16.71 -9.40 -7.60
C LEU A 57 -17.58 -10.58 -8.04
N ALA A 58 -18.07 -11.40 -7.09
CA ALA A 58 -18.99 -12.49 -7.39
C ALA A 58 -20.32 -11.97 -7.97
N THR A 59 -20.78 -10.81 -7.53
CA THR A 59 -21.97 -10.16 -8.09
C THR A 59 -21.68 -9.67 -9.51
N ALA A 60 -20.59 -8.95 -9.74
CA ALA A 60 -20.22 -8.43 -11.05
C ALA A 60 -19.98 -9.55 -12.09
N ARG A 61 -19.51 -10.72 -11.65
CA ARG A 61 -19.33 -11.90 -12.53
C ARG A 61 -20.67 -12.43 -13.05
N ARG A 62 -21.73 -12.36 -12.26
CA ARG A 62 -23.10 -12.78 -12.65
C ARG A 62 -23.81 -11.71 -13.49
N GLY A 63 -23.51 -10.44 -13.22
CA GLY A 63 -24.09 -9.28 -13.89
C GLY A 63 -23.93 -8.05 -13.01
N VAL A 64 -23.54 -6.94 -13.61
CA VAL A 64 -23.36 -5.66 -12.89
C VAL A 64 -24.74 -5.00 -12.69
N PRO A 65 -25.16 -4.74 -11.44
CA PRO A 65 -26.44 -4.08 -11.18
C PRO A 65 -26.51 -2.72 -11.85
N GLY A 66 -27.60 -2.46 -12.57
CA GLY A 66 -27.82 -1.20 -13.29
C GLY A 66 -27.11 -1.09 -14.62
N VAL A 67 -26.35 -2.12 -15.07
CA VAL A 67 -25.67 -2.15 -16.36
C VAL A 67 -26.07 -3.45 -17.10
N PRO A 68 -27.16 -3.42 -17.89
CA PRO A 68 -27.69 -4.61 -18.54
C PRO A 68 -26.63 -5.32 -19.42
N GLY A 69 -26.54 -6.64 -19.29
CA GLY A 69 -25.63 -7.49 -20.08
C GLY A 69 -24.17 -7.45 -19.65
N LEU A 70 -23.75 -6.50 -18.82
CA LEU A 70 -22.34 -6.40 -18.41
C LEU A 70 -22.00 -7.42 -17.32
N ARG A 71 -20.90 -8.14 -17.55
CA ARG A 71 -20.24 -9.01 -16.60
C ARG A 71 -18.77 -8.61 -16.46
N VAL A 72 -18.15 -8.89 -15.30
CA VAL A 72 -16.74 -8.63 -15.07
C VAL A 72 -16.04 -9.91 -14.65
N LYS A 73 -14.95 -10.25 -15.32
CA LYS A 73 -14.09 -11.38 -15.00
C LYS A 73 -12.81 -10.86 -14.32
N GLY A 74 -12.74 -11.00 -13.00
CA GLY A 74 -11.55 -10.71 -12.25
C GLY A 74 -10.48 -11.80 -12.39
N SER A 75 -9.24 -11.39 -12.52
CA SER A 75 -8.04 -12.24 -12.47
C SER A 75 -7.15 -11.74 -11.34
N GLN A 76 -6.91 -12.62 -10.38
CA GLN A 76 -6.05 -12.28 -9.23
C GLN A 76 -4.57 -12.40 -9.63
N ILE A 77 -3.81 -11.33 -9.38
CA ILE A 77 -2.37 -11.24 -9.58
C ILE A 77 -1.74 -11.04 -8.22
N PRO A 78 -0.57 -11.60 -7.90
CA PRO A 78 0.13 -11.25 -6.66
C PRO A 78 0.38 -9.75 -6.56
N ASP A 79 0.26 -9.20 -5.36
CA ASP A 79 0.38 -7.74 -5.11
C ASP A 79 1.71 -7.18 -5.64
N GLY A 80 2.83 -7.79 -5.29
CA GLY A 80 4.15 -7.35 -5.76
C GLY A 80 4.41 -7.48 -7.27
N ASP A 81 3.55 -8.20 -8.02
CA ASP A 81 3.74 -8.47 -9.44
C ASP A 81 2.82 -7.66 -10.35
N ILE A 82 1.74 -7.06 -9.80
CA ILE A 82 0.68 -6.49 -10.64
C ILE A 82 1.17 -5.34 -11.51
N ASP A 83 1.94 -4.42 -10.96
CA ASP A 83 2.42 -3.24 -11.68
C ASP A 83 3.42 -3.62 -12.78
N SER A 84 4.35 -4.52 -12.48
CA SER A 84 5.31 -5.02 -13.47
C SER A 84 4.60 -5.78 -14.60
N LYS A 85 3.55 -6.52 -14.27
CA LYS A 85 2.74 -7.21 -15.25
C LYS A 85 1.94 -6.26 -16.13
N VAL A 86 1.35 -5.21 -15.55
CA VAL A 86 0.65 -4.16 -16.31
C VAL A 86 1.62 -3.50 -17.30
N ARG A 87 2.80 -3.06 -16.83
CA ARG A 87 3.82 -2.44 -17.69
C ARG A 87 4.25 -3.36 -18.84
N THR A 88 4.53 -4.62 -18.52
CA THR A 88 4.95 -5.62 -19.53
C THR A 88 3.86 -5.83 -20.57
N SER A 89 2.60 -5.94 -20.15
CA SER A 89 1.47 -6.14 -21.07
C SER A 89 1.21 -4.90 -21.93
N LEU A 90 1.32 -3.69 -21.37
CA LEU A 90 1.21 -2.44 -22.12
C LEU A 90 2.33 -2.31 -23.15
N ALA A 91 3.58 -2.56 -22.77
CA ALA A 91 4.72 -2.52 -23.69
C ALA A 91 4.60 -3.55 -24.81
N ALA A 92 4.15 -4.76 -24.50
CA ALA A 92 3.92 -5.83 -25.49
C ALA A 92 2.63 -5.62 -26.31
N ARG A 93 1.74 -4.73 -25.89
CA ARG A 93 0.38 -4.54 -26.43
C ARG A 93 -0.40 -5.86 -26.52
N ALA A 94 -0.20 -6.73 -25.54
CA ALA A 94 -0.78 -8.07 -25.52
C ALA A 94 -1.27 -8.41 -24.11
N TYR A 95 -2.43 -9.05 -24.02
CA TYR A 95 -3.05 -9.47 -22.75
C TYR A 95 -3.33 -8.33 -21.78
N VAL A 96 -3.50 -7.11 -22.30
CA VAL A 96 -3.82 -5.94 -21.49
C VAL A 96 -5.26 -6.07 -20.97
N PRO A 97 -5.51 -5.93 -19.67
CA PRO A 97 -6.87 -5.97 -19.13
C PRO A 97 -7.66 -4.70 -19.47
N ASP A 98 -8.98 -4.77 -19.43
CA ASP A 98 -9.83 -3.58 -19.55
C ASP A 98 -9.65 -2.66 -18.34
N LEU A 99 -9.55 -3.27 -17.13
CA LEU A 99 -9.36 -2.56 -15.86
C LEU A 99 -8.21 -3.19 -15.07
N THR A 100 -7.50 -2.37 -14.30
CA THR A 100 -6.55 -2.87 -13.31
C THR A 100 -6.61 -2.06 -12.02
N VAL A 101 -6.46 -2.73 -10.89
CA VAL A 101 -6.20 -2.07 -9.61
C VAL A 101 -4.74 -1.67 -9.57
N VAL A 102 -4.46 -0.46 -9.06
CA VAL A 102 -3.11 0.09 -8.87
C VAL A 102 -3.00 0.59 -7.44
N ASN A 103 -1.90 0.27 -6.77
CA ASN A 103 -1.61 0.79 -5.44
C ASN A 103 -1.39 2.32 -5.50
N SER A 104 -1.79 3.03 -4.44
CA SER A 104 -1.66 4.49 -4.37
C SER A 104 -0.23 4.97 -4.57
N ASP A 105 0.73 4.23 -4.03
CA ASP A 105 2.14 4.59 -4.10
C ASP A 105 2.71 4.46 -5.52
N ASN A 106 2.02 3.68 -6.37
CA ASN A 106 2.48 3.35 -7.73
C ASN A 106 1.70 4.03 -8.85
N LEU A 107 0.57 4.69 -8.58
CA LEU A 107 -0.20 5.34 -9.63
C LEU A 107 0.65 6.36 -10.42
N ALA A 108 1.45 7.15 -9.72
CA ALA A 108 2.31 8.16 -10.35
C ALA A 108 3.35 7.56 -11.31
N THR A 109 3.76 6.32 -11.06
CA THR A 109 4.74 5.64 -11.93
C THR A 109 4.20 5.35 -13.34
N PHE A 110 2.87 5.45 -13.53
CA PHE A 110 2.21 5.32 -14.85
C PHE A 110 1.97 6.68 -15.54
N PHE A 111 2.31 7.81 -14.93
CA PHE A 111 2.12 9.13 -15.55
C PHE A 111 2.88 9.31 -16.86
N PRO A 112 4.12 8.80 -17.04
CA PRO A 112 4.79 8.85 -18.34
C PRO A 112 4.02 8.09 -19.44
N ASP A 113 3.27 7.07 -19.06
CA ASP A 113 2.48 6.23 -19.95
C ASP A 113 0.97 6.57 -19.92
N GLU A 114 0.60 7.81 -19.53
CA GLU A 114 -0.79 8.22 -19.34
C GLU A 114 -1.70 7.96 -20.54
N ASN A 115 -1.13 7.94 -21.75
CA ASN A 115 -1.85 7.64 -22.98
C ASN A 115 -2.24 6.18 -23.14
N GLU A 116 -1.72 5.28 -22.32
CA GLU A 116 -2.13 3.88 -22.26
C GLU A 116 -3.40 3.69 -21.41
N PHE A 117 -3.88 4.77 -20.76
CA PHE A 117 -5.08 4.78 -19.94
C PHE A 117 -6.11 5.76 -20.49
N LEU A 118 -7.39 5.46 -20.24
CA LEU A 118 -8.48 6.36 -20.58
C LEU A 118 -8.53 7.54 -19.60
N ASP A 119 -8.81 8.73 -20.11
CA ASP A 119 -9.12 9.87 -19.28
C ASP A 119 -10.56 9.76 -18.78
N LEU A 120 -10.72 9.42 -17.50
CA LEU A 120 -12.04 9.17 -16.89
C LEU A 120 -12.95 10.39 -16.88
N ARG A 121 -12.41 11.62 -17.06
CA ARG A 121 -13.21 12.84 -17.21
C ARG A 121 -14.07 12.76 -18.46
N THR A 122 -13.54 12.19 -19.55
CA THR A 122 -14.31 12.03 -20.80
C THR A 122 -15.48 11.07 -20.67
N LEU A 123 -15.46 10.21 -19.64
CA LEU A 123 -16.52 9.28 -19.28
C LEU A 123 -17.47 9.83 -18.20
N GLY A 124 -17.29 11.10 -17.82
CA GLY A 124 -18.15 11.80 -16.87
C GLY A 124 -17.79 11.61 -15.40
N ALA A 125 -16.52 11.33 -15.08
CA ALA A 125 -16.06 11.14 -13.69
C ALA A 125 -16.39 12.33 -12.78
N GLU A 126 -16.32 13.57 -13.28
CA GLU A 126 -16.62 14.78 -12.51
C GLU A 126 -18.04 14.80 -11.92
N SER A 127 -18.98 14.07 -12.51
CA SER A 127 -20.38 14.00 -12.01
C SER A 127 -20.52 13.35 -10.62
N VAL A 128 -19.50 12.67 -10.15
CA VAL A 128 -19.49 11.97 -8.84
C VAL A 128 -18.39 12.47 -7.91
N ARG A 129 -17.63 13.49 -8.30
CA ARG A 129 -16.48 14.02 -7.56
C ARG A 129 -16.80 14.32 -6.10
N ASP A 130 -17.91 14.98 -5.82
CA ASP A 130 -18.29 15.43 -4.48
C ASP A 130 -18.58 14.26 -3.50
N GLN A 131 -18.64 13.04 -4.00
CA GLN A 131 -18.81 11.84 -3.18
C GLN A 131 -17.49 11.39 -2.54
N TYR A 132 -16.34 11.81 -3.05
CA TYR A 132 -15.01 11.31 -2.69
C TYR A 132 -14.19 12.33 -1.89
N LEU A 133 -13.21 11.83 -1.12
CA LEU A 133 -12.20 12.67 -0.46
C LEU A 133 -11.46 13.53 -1.50
N ASP A 134 -11.39 14.83 -1.27
CA ASP A 134 -10.81 15.79 -2.22
C ASP A 134 -9.33 15.48 -2.53
N TRP A 135 -8.52 15.17 -1.49
CA TRP A 135 -7.12 14.83 -1.67
C TRP A 135 -6.95 13.53 -2.49
N LYS A 136 -7.81 12.52 -2.26
CA LYS A 136 -7.74 11.25 -2.99
C LYS A 136 -8.17 11.41 -4.44
N TRP A 137 -9.17 12.28 -4.69
CA TRP A 137 -9.58 12.63 -6.03
C TRP A 137 -8.49 13.37 -6.80
N LYS A 138 -7.86 14.38 -6.17
CA LYS A 138 -6.75 15.13 -6.77
C LYS A 138 -5.56 14.24 -7.14
N ALA A 139 -5.27 13.21 -6.37
CA ALA A 139 -4.20 12.27 -6.64
C ALA A 139 -4.46 11.35 -7.85
N CYS A 140 -5.68 11.35 -8.42
CA CYS A 140 -6.02 10.60 -9.64
C CYS A 140 -5.51 11.25 -10.94
N PHE A 141 -4.98 12.47 -10.87
CA PHE A 141 -4.65 13.27 -12.04
C PHE A 141 -3.15 13.24 -12.34
N THR A 142 -2.84 13.09 -13.61
CA THR A 142 -1.47 13.28 -14.12
C THR A 142 -1.11 14.78 -14.16
N PRO A 143 0.19 15.13 -14.29
CA PRO A 143 0.61 16.52 -14.46
C PRO A 143 -0.02 17.23 -15.66
N THR A 144 -0.41 16.50 -16.70
CA THR A 144 -1.10 17.06 -17.88
C THR A 144 -2.59 17.26 -17.65
N GLY A 145 -3.09 16.85 -16.47
CA GLY A 145 -4.49 16.99 -16.07
C GLY A 145 -5.40 15.86 -16.53
N ARG A 146 -4.90 14.72 -17.00
CA ARG A 146 -5.71 13.53 -17.30
C ARG A 146 -6.04 12.79 -16.01
N MET A 147 -7.26 12.32 -15.85
CA MET A 147 -7.67 11.47 -14.74
C MET A 147 -7.51 10.00 -15.12
N ILE A 148 -6.43 9.36 -14.70
CA ILE A 148 -6.14 7.96 -15.04
C ILE A 148 -6.49 6.97 -13.93
N GLY A 149 -6.75 7.41 -12.71
CA GLY A 149 -7.18 6.59 -11.57
C GLY A 149 -8.60 6.93 -11.13
N PHE A 150 -9.31 5.96 -10.55
CA PHE A 150 -10.59 6.18 -9.87
C PHE A 150 -10.47 5.71 -8.42
N PRO A 151 -10.84 6.52 -7.39
CA PRO A 151 -10.58 6.23 -5.99
C PRO A 151 -11.24 4.95 -5.50
N LEU A 152 -10.44 3.96 -5.08
CA LEU A 152 -10.96 2.70 -4.57
C LEU A 152 -11.10 2.74 -3.05
N ASP A 153 -9.98 2.83 -2.33
CA ASP A 153 -9.93 2.90 -0.88
C ASP A 153 -8.84 3.86 -0.40
N ALA A 154 -8.82 4.13 0.88
CA ALA A 154 -7.84 4.98 1.53
C ALA A 154 -7.15 4.25 2.68
N GLY A 155 -5.96 4.69 3.03
CA GLY A 155 -5.18 4.20 4.17
C GLY A 155 -4.95 5.29 5.23
N PRO A 156 -6.00 5.85 5.87
CA PRO A 156 -5.79 6.80 6.95
C PRO A 156 -5.01 6.14 8.09
N THR A 157 -4.07 6.91 8.69
CA THR A 157 -3.14 6.39 9.67
C THR A 157 -3.54 6.71 11.10
N ALA A 158 -3.06 5.88 12.05
CA ALA A 158 -3.24 6.03 13.47
C ALA A 158 -2.04 5.49 14.26
N LEU A 159 -1.94 5.88 15.50
CA LEU A 159 -1.13 5.20 16.51
C LEU A 159 -1.95 4.07 17.13
N TYR A 160 -1.51 2.83 16.91
CA TYR A 160 -1.96 1.64 17.61
C TYR A 160 -1.04 1.41 18.80
N TYR A 161 -1.56 1.19 19.97
CA TYR A 161 -0.73 0.96 21.14
C TYR A 161 -1.32 -0.06 22.12
N ARG A 162 -0.46 -0.74 22.84
CA ARG A 162 -0.81 -1.68 23.92
C ARG A 162 -1.15 -0.89 25.18
N ARG A 163 -2.43 -0.74 25.43
CA ARG A 163 -2.96 -0.05 26.63
C ARG A 163 -2.41 -0.61 27.93
N ASP A 164 -2.34 -1.94 28.02
CA ASP A 164 -1.81 -2.63 29.19
C ASP A 164 -0.34 -2.30 29.46
N LEU A 165 0.52 -2.34 28.42
CA LEU A 165 1.94 -2.01 28.55
C LEU A 165 2.15 -0.53 28.91
N PHE A 166 1.35 0.38 28.34
CA PHE A 166 1.41 1.81 28.67
C PHE A 166 1.00 2.05 30.13
N ARG A 167 -0.10 1.48 30.57
CA ARG A 167 -0.56 1.56 31.97
C ARG A 167 0.51 1.04 32.94
N ASP A 168 1.05 -0.14 32.67
CA ASP A 168 2.01 -0.79 33.56
C ASP A 168 3.36 -0.06 33.60
N ALA A 169 3.68 0.73 32.57
CA ALA A 169 4.82 1.64 32.56
C ALA A 169 4.52 3.01 33.23
N GLY A 170 3.28 3.25 33.66
CA GLY A 170 2.84 4.54 34.23
C GLY A 170 2.68 5.65 33.18
N LEU A 171 2.44 5.28 31.93
CA LEU A 171 2.11 6.21 30.84
C LEU A 171 0.60 6.45 30.76
N PRO A 172 0.17 7.57 30.15
CA PRO A 172 -1.21 7.72 29.70
C PRO A 172 -1.64 6.50 28.90
N HIS A 173 -2.84 5.99 29.15
CA HIS A 173 -3.26 4.74 28.53
C HIS A 173 -4.70 4.76 27.98
N GLU A 174 -5.47 5.81 28.27
CA GLU A 174 -6.73 6.06 27.60
C GLU A 174 -6.48 6.87 26.31
N PRO A 175 -7.22 6.63 25.23
CA PRO A 175 -6.94 7.21 23.91
C PRO A 175 -6.87 8.74 23.88
N ALA A 176 -7.74 9.42 24.64
CA ALA A 176 -7.75 10.88 24.71
C ALA A 176 -6.49 11.41 25.40
N ASP A 177 -6.11 10.80 26.54
CA ASP A 177 -4.92 11.20 27.31
C ASP A 177 -3.64 10.92 26.51
N VAL A 178 -3.58 9.81 25.76
CA VAL A 178 -2.44 9.50 24.88
C VAL A 178 -2.34 10.52 23.75
N ALA A 179 -3.46 10.92 23.16
CA ALA A 179 -3.47 11.96 22.12
C ALA A 179 -2.98 13.32 22.64
N GLU A 180 -3.34 13.68 23.87
CA GLU A 180 -2.95 14.93 24.53
C GLU A 180 -1.47 14.94 24.94
N GLU A 181 -1.00 13.86 25.53
CA GLU A 181 0.36 13.75 26.11
C GLU A 181 1.44 13.37 25.09
N ILE A 182 1.05 12.76 23.94
CA ILE A 182 1.95 12.27 22.88
C ILE A 182 1.58 12.90 21.52
N PRO A 183 1.48 14.24 21.43
CA PRO A 183 1.04 14.90 20.20
C PRO A 183 2.13 15.00 19.12
N THR A 184 3.41 14.78 19.46
CA THR A 184 4.55 14.88 18.52
C THR A 184 5.44 13.67 18.55
N TRP A 185 6.26 13.49 17.51
CA TRP A 185 7.23 12.39 17.45
C TRP A 185 8.25 12.44 18.57
N GLU A 186 8.66 13.63 19.03
CA GLU A 186 9.57 13.80 20.17
C GLU A 186 8.93 13.29 21.47
N LYS A 187 7.63 13.57 21.67
CA LYS A 187 6.86 13.03 22.80
C LYS A 187 6.65 11.53 22.70
N PHE A 188 6.45 11.01 21.49
CA PHE A 188 6.38 9.57 21.23
C PHE A 188 7.69 8.86 21.61
N ILE A 189 8.84 9.42 21.23
CA ILE A 189 10.15 8.90 21.63
C ILE A 189 10.33 8.99 23.16
N ALA A 190 9.89 10.07 23.79
CA ALA A 190 9.94 10.22 25.26
C ALA A 190 9.09 9.17 25.98
N ALA A 191 7.88 8.88 25.48
CA ALA A 191 7.04 7.79 25.97
C ALA A 191 7.73 6.43 25.80
N GLY A 192 8.41 6.22 24.66
CA GLY A 192 9.23 5.03 24.40
C GLY A 192 10.32 4.81 25.45
N ARG A 193 11.04 5.86 25.86
CA ARG A 193 12.04 5.77 26.94
C ARG A 193 11.39 5.31 28.25
N THR A 194 10.26 5.88 28.62
CA THR A 194 9.54 5.49 29.82
C THR A 194 9.09 4.04 29.76
N LEU A 195 8.52 3.63 28.62
CA LEU A 195 8.08 2.27 28.34
C LEU A 195 9.25 1.28 28.46
N ARG A 196 10.41 1.60 27.88
CA ARG A 196 11.63 0.77 27.92
C ARG A 196 12.21 0.66 29.32
N ALA A 197 12.13 1.73 30.12
CA ALA A 197 12.66 1.76 31.48
C ALA A 197 11.75 1.08 32.50
N LYS A 198 10.44 1.26 32.41
CA LYS A 198 9.46 0.87 33.44
C LYS A 198 8.49 -0.22 33.00
N GLY A 199 8.30 -0.45 31.68
CA GLY A 199 7.35 -1.43 31.19
C GLY A 199 7.78 -2.87 31.49
N PRO A 200 6.81 -3.78 31.70
CA PRO A 200 7.09 -5.19 31.96
C PRO A 200 7.79 -5.82 30.74
N GLY A 201 8.89 -6.53 30.98
CA GLY A 201 9.68 -7.14 29.90
C GLY A 201 10.46 -6.13 29.05
N LYS A 202 10.48 -4.83 29.43
CA LYS A 202 11.16 -3.76 28.69
C LYS A 202 10.81 -3.73 27.21
N PRO A 203 9.55 -3.51 26.82
CA PRO A 203 9.13 -3.57 25.44
C PRO A 203 9.80 -2.48 24.59
N CYS A 204 10.00 -2.77 23.32
CA CYS A 204 10.37 -1.77 22.34
C CYS A 204 9.15 -0.93 21.95
N LEU A 205 9.41 0.32 21.54
CA LEU A 205 8.37 1.23 21.08
C LEU A 205 7.84 0.76 19.73
N VAL A 206 8.74 0.51 18.77
CA VAL A 206 8.41 0.12 17.38
C VAL A 206 9.10 -1.19 16.96
N SER A 207 8.59 -1.80 15.89
CA SER A 207 9.19 -2.99 15.28
C SER A 207 10.51 -2.68 14.59
N ASN A 208 10.54 -1.63 13.77
CA ASN A 208 11.70 -1.13 13.06
C ASN A 208 11.61 0.38 12.83
N ILE A 209 12.75 1.01 12.54
CA ILE A 209 12.82 2.47 12.37
C ILE A 209 12.28 2.93 11.02
N GLY A 210 12.25 2.06 10.00
CA GLY A 210 11.73 2.36 8.67
C GLY A 210 10.25 2.75 8.69
N ASN A 211 9.47 2.15 9.62
CA ASN A 211 8.05 2.49 9.78
C ASN A 211 7.85 3.95 10.22
N VAL A 212 8.68 4.45 11.12
CA VAL A 212 8.59 5.84 11.57
C VAL A 212 9.04 6.78 10.45
N PHE A 213 10.14 6.46 9.77
CA PHE A 213 10.60 7.19 8.60
C PHE A 213 9.48 7.37 7.56
N GLN A 214 8.82 6.27 7.21
CA GLN A 214 7.69 6.28 6.28
C GLN A 214 6.55 7.20 6.74
N GLN A 215 6.15 7.12 8.00
CA GLN A 215 5.01 7.91 8.48
C GLN A 215 5.34 9.40 8.53
N VAL A 216 6.53 9.78 8.98
CA VAL A 216 6.98 11.19 9.03
C VAL A 216 7.04 11.77 7.60
N LEU A 217 7.52 10.99 6.62
CA LEU A 217 7.52 11.41 5.22
C LEU A 217 6.11 11.64 4.68
N LEU A 218 5.19 10.71 4.92
CA LEU A 218 3.81 10.80 4.43
C LEU A 218 3.00 11.93 5.08
N GLN A 219 3.46 12.48 6.19
CA GLN A 219 2.91 13.69 6.81
C GLN A 219 3.36 14.97 6.08
N SER A 220 4.43 14.91 5.30
CA SER A 220 4.91 16.01 4.46
C SER A 220 4.18 16.03 3.12
N PRO A 221 3.77 17.19 2.60
CA PRO A 221 3.26 17.30 1.23
C PRO A 221 4.33 17.06 0.17
N LYS A 222 5.61 17.13 0.55
CA LYS A 222 6.78 16.90 -0.32
C LYS A 222 7.37 15.52 -0.04
N GLN A 223 7.78 14.85 -1.10
CA GLN A 223 8.46 13.56 -1.03
C GLN A 223 9.92 13.72 -1.51
N PHE A 224 10.43 12.81 -2.34
CA PHE A 224 11.84 12.81 -2.75
C PHE A 224 12.11 13.56 -4.06
N VAL A 225 11.08 13.72 -4.90
CA VAL A 225 11.19 14.43 -6.19
C VAL A 225 10.03 15.40 -6.31
N ASP A 226 10.29 16.65 -6.67
CA ASP A 226 9.26 17.68 -6.83
C ASP A 226 8.55 17.62 -8.21
N ALA A 227 7.57 18.49 -8.39
CA ALA A 227 6.78 18.55 -9.61
C ALA A 227 7.59 19.03 -10.85
N GLU A 228 8.74 19.65 -10.62
CA GLU A 228 9.69 20.07 -11.65
C GLU A 228 10.76 19.01 -11.96
N ASN A 229 10.58 17.78 -11.45
CA ASN A 229 11.53 16.67 -11.57
C ASN A 229 12.92 16.98 -10.99
N ARG A 230 12.97 17.69 -9.87
CA ARG A 230 14.22 17.93 -9.12
C ARG A 230 14.25 17.02 -7.90
N PHE A 231 15.41 16.45 -7.63
CA PHE A 231 15.61 15.69 -6.40
C PHE A 231 15.61 16.65 -5.20
N ILE A 232 14.78 16.36 -4.22
CA ILE A 232 14.64 17.09 -2.95
C ILE A 232 14.75 16.17 -1.74
N GLY A 233 15.26 14.96 -1.93
CA GLY A 233 15.42 13.97 -0.86
C GLY A 233 16.56 14.29 0.12
N ASP A 234 17.40 15.26 -0.18
CA ASP A 234 18.45 15.79 0.70
C ASP A 234 17.96 16.93 1.63
N GLN A 235 16.70 17.40 1.44
CA GLN A 235 16.13 18.53 2.17
C GLN A 235 15.65 18.16 3.58
N GLU A 236 15.33 19.23 4.35
CA GLU A 236 14.98 19.15 5.78
C GLU A 236 13.83 18.18 6.10
N HIS A 237 12.81 18.07 5.26
CA HIS A 237 11.66 17.19 5.52
C HIS A 237 12.05 15.71 5.53
N VAL A 238 12.95 15.27 4.63
CA VAL A 238 13.47 13.89 4.62
C VAL A 238 14.52 13.72 5.74
N ARG A 239 15.37 14.74 5.95
CA ARG A 239 16.35 14.72 7.02
C ARG A 239 15.69 14.61 8.40
N ARG A 240 14.59 15.32 8.66
CA ARG A 240 13.82 15.21 9.90
C ARG A 240 13.30 13.79 10.12
N ALA A 241 12.75 13.16 9.07
CA ALA A 241 12.27 11.79 9.15
C ALA A 241 13.41 10.81 9.48
N TRP A 242 14.58 11.02 8.86
CA TRP A 242 15.79 10.26 9.13
C TRP A 242 16.26 10.41 10.57
N ASP A 243 16.38 11.64 11.05
CA ASP A 243 16.90 11.93 12.40
C ASP A 243 16.01 11.37 13.50
N LEU A 244 14.66 11.47 13.36
CA LEU A 244 13.72 10.86 14.28
C LEU A 244 13.84 9.33 14.31
N SER A 245 14.01 8.71 13.16
CA SER A 245 14.19 7.26 13.04
C SER A 245 15.49 6.79 13.68
N VAL A 246 16.59 7.51 13.43
CA VAL A 246 17.90 7.24 14.04
C VAL A 246 17.87 7.47 15.55
N GLU A 247 17.14 8.49 16.02
CA GLU A 247 17.01 8.74 17.46
C GLU A 247 16.30 7.59 18.18
N ILE A 248 15.25 7.01 17.59
CA ILE A 248 14.58 5.81 18.13
C ILE A 248 15.59 4.66 18.29
N LEU A 249 16.46 4.46 17.30
CA LEU A 249 17.49 3.42 17.38
C LEU A 249 18.53 3.73 18.46
N ARG A 250 19.03 4.97 18.53
CA ARG A 250 20.00 5.42 19.55
C ARG A 250 19.48 5.20 20.97
N GLN A 251 18.17 5.38 21.18
CA GLN A 251 17.49 5.18 22.45
C GLN A 251 17.13 3.70 22.70
N GLN A 252 17.52 2.77 21.81
CA GLN A 252 17.20 1.34 21.89
C GLN A 252 15.70 1.05 21.96
N LEU A 253 14.90 1.84 21.25
CA LEU A 253 13.43 1.76 21.25
C LEU A 253 12.87 0.94 20.08
N SER A 254 13.70 0.52 19.14
CA SER A 254 13.35 -0.39 18.05
C SER A 254 13.67 -1.84 18.41
N ALA A 255 12.82 -2.75 17.94
CA ALA A 255 13.04 -4.20 18.08
C ALA A 255 13.94 -4.77 16.99
N GLY A 256 14.19 -4.02 15.88
CA GLY A 256 14.96 -4.51 14.73
C GLY A 256 14.27 -5.68 14.03
N ILE A 257 12.94 -5.64 13.90
CA ILE A 257 12.15 -6.74 13.34
C ILE A 257 11.43 -6.26 12.07
N THR A 258 11.59 -7.01 10.99
CA THR A 258 10.86 -6.78 9.75
C THR A 258 9.39 -7.16 9.90
N ASP A 259 8.48 -6.28 9.53
CA ASP A 259 7.03 -6.51 9.58
C ASP A 259 6.62 -7.68 8.66
N GLY A 260 5.55 -8.37 9.04
CA GLY A 260 5.03 -9.51 8.29
C GLY A 260 5.82 -10.82 8.45
N THR A 261 6.89 -10.83 9.25
CA THR A 261 7.65 -12.05 9.57
C THR A 261 7.07 -12.81 10.76
N PRO A 262 7.39 -14.11 10.93
CA PRO A 262 7.03 -14.84 12.14
C PRO A 262 7.53 -14.19 13.43
N ASP A 263 8.72 -13.57 13.40
CA ASP A 263 9.28 -12.84 14.55
C ASP A 263 8.47 -11.60 14.90
N PHE A 264 7.96 -10.90 13.89
CA PHE A 264 7.02 -9.79 14.08
C PHE A 264 5.74 -10.27 14.77
N ASN A 265 5.16 -11.37 14.28
CA ASN A 265 3.93 -11.93 14.86
C ASN A 265 4.16 -12.35 16.34
N ALA A 266 5.30 -12.96 16.64
CA ALA A 266 5.67 -13.33 18.00
C ALA A 266 5.89 -12.08 18.89
N ALA A 267 6.52 -11.04 18.36
CA ALA A 267 6.78 -9.79 19.08
C ALA A 267 5.50 -9.03 19.44
N MET A 268 4.55 -8.95 18.48
CA MET A 268 3.25 -8.32 18.69
C MET A 268 2.40 -9.09 19.70
N SER A 269 2.32 -10.41 19.56
CA SER A 269 1.58 -11.29 20.46
C SER A 269 2.17 -11.31 21.88
N GLY A 270 3.49 -11.31 21.98
CA GLY A 270 4.22 -11.39 23.25
C GLY A 270 4.41 -10.05 23.96
N GLY A 271 4.03 -8.93 23.36
CA GLY A 271 4.23 -7.59 23.94
C GLY A 271 5.68 -7.09 23.91
N ARG A 272 6.53 -7.68 23.05
CA ARG A 272 7.90 -7.18 22.83
C ARG A 272 7.90 -5.84 22.09
N VAL A 273 6.88 -5.57 21.27
CA VAL A 273 6.62 -4.30 20.60
C VAL A 273 5.31 -3.74 21.12
N ALA A 274 5.32 -2.49 21.52
CA ALA A 274 4.18 -1.85 22.20
C ALA A 274 3.30 -1.02 21.27
N THR A 275 3.81 -0.58 20.12
CA THR A 275 3.05 0.30 19.22
C THR A 275 3.23 -0.09 17.76
N MET A 276 2.27 0.36 16.93
CA MET A 276 2.39 0.43 15.48
C MET A 276 1.94 1.82 15.03
N THR A 277 2.67 2.41 14.11
CA THR A 277 2.29 3.64 13.42
C THR A 277 1.97 3.27 11.98
N THR A 278 0.70 3.10 11.65
CA THR A 278 0.30 2.52 10.38
C THR A 278 -1.15 2.84 10.02
N ALA A 279 -1.61 2.38 8.86
CA ALA A 279 -2.94 2.64 8.36
C ALA A 279 -4.01 1.65 8.85
N VAL A 280 -5.26 1.99 8.55
CA VAL A 280 -6.46 1.24 8.94
C VAL A 280 -6.47 -0.22 8.50
N TRP A 281 -5.87 -0.56 7.37
CA TRP A 281 -5.79 -1.93 6.87
C TRP A 281 -5.03 -2.88 7.81
N ALA A 282 -4.15 -2.34 8.65
CA ALA A 282 -3.42 -3.13 9.66
C ALA A 282 -4.33 -3.73 10.75
N ILE A 283 -5.55 -3.23 10.94
CA ILE A 283 -6.53 -3.81 11.87
C ILE A 283 -6.74 -5.30 11.58
N TYR A 284 -6.92 -5.63 10.29
CA TYR A 284 -7.18 -7.00 9.87
C TYR A 284 -5.98 -7.91 10.17
N GLY A 285 -4.79 -7.48 9.72
CA GLY A 285 -3.55 -8.23 9.96
C GLY A 285 -3.22 -8.38 11.45
N LEU A 286 -3.44 -7.34 12.27
CA LEU A 286 -3.17 -7.38 13.71
C LEU A 286 -4.08 -8.37 14.44
N LYS A 287 -5.35 -8.42 14.09
CA LYS A 287 -6.30 -9.39 14.67
C LYS A 287 -5.93 -10.84 14.37
N ASP A 288 -5.43 -11.10 13.17
CA ASP A 288 -4.96 -12.43 12.75
C ASP A 288 -3.62 -12.77 13.40
N THR A 289 -2.69 -11.83 13.42
CA THR A 289 -1.33 -11.99 13.96
C THR A 289 -1.30 -12.16 15.48
N ALA A 290 -2.10 -11.38 16.22
CA ALA A 290 -2.06 -11.32 17.67
C ALA A 290 -3.44 -11.50 18.33
N PRO A 291 -4.23 -12.56 18.03
CA PRO A 291 -5.60 -12.70 18.49
C PRO A 291 -5.74 -12.76 20.01
N LYS A 292 -4.70 -13.25 20.70
CA LYS A 292 -4.66 -13.35 22.18
C LYS A 292 -4.52 -11.99 22.87
N THR A 293 -4.23 -10.94 22.14
CA THR A 293 -4.11 -9.58 22.67
C THR A 293 -5.39 -8.76 22.50
N SER A 294 -6.47 -9.40 22.12
CA SER A 294 -7.80 -8.78 22.03
C SER A 294 -8.17 -8.05 23.31
N GLY A 295 -8.65 -6.82 23.19
CA GLY A 295 -8.98 -5.94 24.31
C GLY A 295 -7.79 -5.13 24.88
N SER A 296 -6.54 -5.50 24.57
CA SER A 296 -5.34 -4.82 25.06
C SER A 296 -4.87 -3.67 24.16
N TRP A 297 -5.34 -3.59 22.94
CA TRP A 297 -4.98 -2.54 22.00
C TRP A 297 -5.93 -1.34 22.08
N ARG A 298 -5.39 -0.16 21.76
CA ARG A 298 -6.17 1.07 21.54
C ARG A 298 -5.65 1.79 20.29
N LEU A 299 -6.49 2.65 19.77
CA LEU A 299 -6.23 3.54 18.65
C LEU A 299 -6.29 4.99 19.12
N THR A 300 -5.38 5.82 18.63
CA THR A 300 -5.41 7.26 18.79
C THR A 300 -4.77 7.96 17.59
N THR A 301 -4.77 9.29 17.58
CA THR A 301 -4.13 10.08 16.51
C THR A 301 -2.64 9.78 16.43
N LEU A 302 -2.12 9.77 15.19
CA LEU A 302 -0.68 9.66 14.96
C LEU A 302 0.04 10.93 15.45
N PRO A 303 1.23 10.84 16.05
CA PRO A 303 2.03 12.02 16.38
C PRO A 303 2.23 12.93 15.15
N ASP A 304 2.22 14.25 15.36
CA ASP A 304 2.25 15.31 14.34
C ASP A 304 1.06 15.29 13.35
N GLY A 305 0.09 14.41 13.53
CA GLY A 305 -1.14 14.35 12.73
C GLY A 305 -1.21 13.16 11.77
N PRO A 306 -2.37 12.96 11.17
CA PRO A 306 -2.60 11.82 10.28
C PRO A 306 -1.99 12.04 8.89
N CYS A 307 -1.70 10.93 8.24
CA CYS A 307 -1.39 10.88 6.81
C CYS A 307 -2.19 9.76 6.13
N ASN A 308 -1.96 9.57 4.84
CA ASN A 308 -2.45 8.40 4.12
C ASN A 308 -1.28 7.46 3.82
N TYR A 309 -1.44 6.19 4.13
CA TYR A 309 -0.46 5.16 3.80
C TYR A 309 -1.16 4.02 3.05
N GLY A 310 -0.82 3.84 1.77
CA GLY A 310 -1.45 2.88 0.89
C GLY A 310 -2.85 3.31 0.40
N GLY A 311 -3.75 2.33 0.26
CA GLY A 311 -4.98 2.47 -0.49
C GLY A 311 -4.73 2.27 -1.98
N SER A 312 -5.78 2.41 -2.80
CA SER A 312 -5.72 1.96 -4.20
C SER A 312 -6.57 2.83 -5.12
N TYR A 313 -6.35 2.65 -6.40
CA TYR A 313 -7.14 3.17 -7.50
C TYR A 313 -7.53 2.04 -8.46
N VAL A 314 -8.57 2.25 -9.24
CA VAL A 314 -8.84 1.43 -10.43
C VAL A 314 -8.60 2.29 -11.66
N THR A 315 -7.83 1.77 -12.61
CA THR A 315 -7.57 2.43 -13.90
C THR A 315 -8.31 1.70 -15.01
N LEU A 316 -8.71 2.42 -16.07
CA LEU A 316 -9.20 1.87 -17.32
C LEU A 316 -8.08 1.99 -18.36
N THR A 317 -7.71 0.88 -18.97
CA THR A 317 -6.72 0.92 -20.05
C THR A 317 -7.35 1.41 -21.35
N ARG A 318 -6.57 1.98 -22.25
CA ARG A 318 -7.05 2.37 -23.60
C ARG A 318 -7.52 1.20 -24.44
N TYR A 319 -7.21 -0.04 -24.02
CA TYR A 319 -7.62 -1.29 -24.68
C TYR A 319 -9.02 -1.74 -24.24
N CYS A 320 -9.64 -1.04 -23.31
CA CYS A 320 -11.01 -1.31 -22.89
C CYS A 320 -11.97 -1.10 -24.08
N ARG A 321 -12.71 -2.15 -24.40
CA ARG A 321 -13.60 -2.14 -25.58
C ARG A 321 -14.94 -1.49 -25.33
N GLU A 322 -15.37 -1.45 -24.08
CA GLU A 322 -16.66 -0.90 -23.63
C GLU A 322 -16.44 0.15 -22.52
N PRO A 323 -15.81 1.31 -22.85
CA PRO A 323 -15.40 2.30 -21.84
C PRO A 323 -16.55 2.82 -20.98
N GLU A 324 -17.70 3.10 -21.59
CA GLU A 324 -18.89 3.63 -20.87
C GLU A 324 -19.45 2.57 -19.90
N ALA A 325 -19.50 1.32 -20.33
CA ALA A 325 -19.95 0.21 -19.48
C ALA A 325 -18.92 -0.07 -18.36
N ALA A 326 -17.62 -0.01 -18.64
CA ALA A 326 -16.55 -0.15 -17.67
C ALA A 326 -16.60 0.98 -16.63
N PHE A 327 -16.86 2.20 -17.04
CA PHE A 327 -17.00 3.33 -16.12
C PHE A 327 -18.31 3.23 -15.30
N ALA A 328 -19.40 2.75 -15.88
CA ALA A 328 -20.63 2.45 -15.14
C ALA A 328 -20.39 1.36 -14.08
N PHE A 329 -19.59 0.34 -14.41
CA PHE A 329 -19.13 -0.66 -13.42
C PHE A 329 -18.32 -0.02 -12.29
N LEU A 330 -17.37 0.88 -12.59
CA LEU A 330 -16.60 1.60 -11.54
C LEU A 330 -17.51 2.40 -10.61
N LYS A 331 -18.47 3.16 -11.17
CA LYS A 331 -19.43 3.92 -10.37
C LYS A 331 -20.27 3.01 -9.46
N TRP A 332 -20.65 1.84 -9.93
CA TRP A 332 -21.35 0.87 -9.11
C TRP A 332 -20.43 0.28 -8.04
N LEU A 333 -19.26 -0.25 -8.44
CA LEU A 333 -18.32 -0.93 -7.54
C LEU A 333 -17.88 -0.02 -6.40
N LEU A 334 -17.58 1.24 -6.73
CA LEU A 334 -16.97 2.22 -5.83
C LEU A 334 -17.96 3.26 -5.30
N SER A 335 -19.27 2.99 -5.45
CA SER A 335 -20.32 3.78 -4.82
C SER A 335 -20.19 3.78 -3.28
N PRO A 336 -20.69 4.81 -2.57
CA PRO A 336 -20.64 4.84 -1.10
C PRO A 336 -21.18 3.57 -0.44
N ALA A 337 -22.28 3.03 -0.95
CA ALA A 337 -22.89 1.82 -0.42
C ALA A 337 -22.02 0.56 -0.61
N ASN A 338 -21.32 0.44 -1.73
CA ASN A 338 -20.46 -0.70 -1.99
C ASN A 338 -19.07 -0.55 -1.34
N GLN A 339 -18.54 0.67 -1.21
CA GLN A 339 -17.35 0.91 -0.39
C GLN A 339 -17.61 0.57 1.09
N LEU A 340 -18.80 0.86 1.61
CA LEU A 340 -19.20 0.44 2.96
C LEU A 340 -19.20 -1.08 3.10
N LYS A 341 -19.72 -1.82 2.11
CA LYS A 341 -19.67 -3.30 2.11
C LYS A 341 -18.24 -3.81 2.08
N SER A 342 -17.37 -3.21 1.26
CA SER A 342 -15.95 -3.56 1.20
C SER A 342 -15.24 -3.31 2.53
N TYR A 343 -15.59 -2.24 3.24
CA TYR A 343 -15.09 -1.99 4.59
C TYR A 343 -15.54 -3.06 5.59
N GLN A 344 -16.83 -3.41 5.57
CA GLN A 344 -17.37 -4.44 6.47
C GLN A 344 -16.78 -5.84 6.23
N GLU A 345 -16.46 -6.16 4.97
CA GLU A 345 -15.91 -7.45 4.57
C GLU A 345 -14.39 -7.53 4.82
N MET A 346 -13.65 -6.46 4.54
CA MET A 346 -12.21 -6.51 4.38
C MET A 346 -11.44 -5.33 5.01
N ALA A 347 -12.12 -4.43 5.72
CA ALA A 347 -11.55 -3.20 6.26
C ALA A 347 -10.94 -2.25 5.19
N LEU A 348 -11.38 -2.33 3.94
CA LEU A 348 -11.03 -1.36 2.90
C LEU A 348 -11.72 -0.02 3.23
N PHE A 349 -10.92 0.96 3.67
CA PHE A 349 -11.48 2.19 4.20
C PHE A 349 -12.09 3.06 3.10
N PRO A 350 -13.37 3.47 3.22
CA PRO A 350 -14.05 4.18 2.15
C PRO A 350 -13.39 5.53 1.83
N THR A 351 -13.26 5.83 0.54
CA THR A 351 -12.88 7.15 0.04
C THR A 351 -14.08 8.10 -0.03
N THR A 352 -15.26 7.61 0.33
CA THR A 352 -16.55 8.33 0.30
C THR A 352 -16.97 8.77 1.69
N PRO A 353 -16.74 10.05 2.10
CA PRO A 353 -17.03 10.53 3.45
C PRO A 353 -18.48 10.40 3.92
N ALA A 354 -19.43 10.28 2.99
CA ALA A 354 -20.83 10.03 3.32
C ALA A 354 -21.02 8.68 4.03
N SER A 355 -20.17 7.68 3.74
CA SER A 355 -20.21 6.37 4.39
C SER A 355 -19.85 6.41 5.87
N TYR A 356 -19.11 7.44 6.34
CA TYR A 356 -18.61 7.50 7.72
C TYR A 356 -19.72 7.70 8.76
N ALA A 357 -20.86 8.25 8.36
CA ALA A 357 -22.01 8.42 9.24
C ALA A 357 -22.89 7.17 9.36
N ASP A 358 -22.62 6.12 8.56
CA ASP A 358 -23.41 4.91 8.57
C ASP A 358 -23.22 4.14 9.89
N PRO A 359 -24.31 3.67 10.57
CA PRO A 359 -24.21 2.91 11.80
C PRO A 359 -23.29 1.69 11.72
N ALA A 360 -23.10 1.12 10.55
CA ALA A 360 -22.20 -0.02 10.36
C ALA A 360 -20.71 0.33 10.57
N MET A 361 -20.33 1.62 10.37
CA MET A 361 -18.98 2.12 10.67
C MET A 361 -18.75 2.34 12.17
N HIS A 362 -19.82 2.55 12.94
CA HIS A 362 -19.78 2.87 14.38
C HIS A 362 -19.91 1.64 15.27
N LYS A 363 -19.55 0.47 14.78
CA LYS A 363 -19.56 -0.76 15.59
C LYS A 363 -18.39 -0.76 16.56
N PRO A 364 -18.63 -0.92 17.89
CA PRO A 364 -17.56 -1.14 18.84
C PRO A 364 -16.75 -2.38 18.48
N ASP A 365 -15.42 -2.24 18.49
CA ASP A 365 -14.51 -3.34 18.18
C ASP A 365 -13.92 -3.93 19.47
N PRO A 366 -14.28 -5.17 19.85
CA PRO A 366 -13.76 -5.79 21.08
C PRO A 366 -12.23 -5.89 21.09
N PHE A 367 -11.58 -6.02 19.95
CA PHE A 367 -10.14 -6.10 19.85
C PHE A 367 -9.47 -4.81 20.38
N PHE A 368 -10.09 -3.67 20.13
CA PHE A 368 -9.67 -2.36 20.64
C PHE A 368 -10.43 -1.96 21.93
N GLY A 369 -10.90 -2.94 22.70
CA GLY A 369 -11.59 -2.70 23.98
C GLY A 369 -12.89 -1.94 23.86
N GLY A 370 -13.59 -2.09 22.78
CA GLY A 370 -14.87 -1.46 22.51
C GLY A 370 -14.78 -0.08 21.86
N GLN A 371 -13.59 0.39 21.48
CA GLN A 371 -13.48 1.59 20.64
C GLN A 371 -14.19 1.38 19.30
N GLN A 372 -14.66 2.46 18.71
CA GLN A 372 -15.14 2.51 17.35
C GLN A 372 -13.99 3.03 16.45
N PRO A 373 -13.36 2.20 15.60
CA PRO A 373 -12.22 2.63 14.78
C PRO A 373 -12.50 3.85 13.92
N ILE A 374 -13.76 4.04 13.50
CA ILE A 374 -14.17 5.19 12.69
C ILE A 374 -13.92 6.54 13.40
N ASP A 375 -13.99 6.59 14.74
CA ASP A 375 -13.78 7.82 15.49
C ASP A 375 -12.33 8.33 15.38
N VAL A 376 -11.39 7.43 15.06
CA VAL A 376 -9.98 7.78 14.80
C VAL A 376 -9.73 7.92 13.30
N PHE A 377 -10.12 6.94 12.50
CA PHE A 377 -9.79 6.92 11.07
C PHE A 377 -10.65 7.87 10.22
N GLY A 378 -11.89 8.14 10.61
CA GLY A 378 -12.75 9.08 9.90
C GLY A 378 -12.18 10.51 9.88
N PRO A 379 -11.84 11.10 11.04
CA PRO A 379 -11.13 12.38 11.11
C PRO A 379 -9.75 12.34 10.42
N ALA A 380 -9.00 11.22 10.56
CA ALA A 380 -7.70 11.06 9.93
C ALA A 380 -7.81 11.11 8.38
N ALA A 381 -8.76 10.38 7.80
CA ALA A 381 -8.99 10.40 6.36
C ALA A 381 -9.36 11.78 5.81
N ARG A 382 -10.13 12.57 6.56
CA ARG A 382 -10.51 13.94 6.17
C ARG A 382 -9.34 14.92 6.24
N LYS A 383 -8.36 14.68 7.14
CA LYS A 383 -7.24 15.59 7.44
C LYS A 383 -5.93 15.17 6.76
N ALA A 384 -5.88 14.03 6.08
CA ALA A 384 -4.69 13.59 5.39
C ALA A 384 -4.23 14.67 4.39
N PRO A 385 -2.92 14.97 4.34
CA PRO A 385 -2.39 15.97 3.42
C PRO A 385 -2.52 15.50 1.96
N VAL A 386 -2.57 16.46 1.05
CA VAL A 386 -2.35 16.18 -0.37
C VAL A 386 -0.84 15.99 -0.55
N VAL A 387 -0.45 14.80 -0.93
CA VAL A 387 0.96 14.45 -1.17
C VAL A 387 1.19 14.34 -2.67
N TRP A 388 2.24 14.96 -3.14
CA TRP A 388 2.71 14.79 -4.52
C TRP A 388 3.67 13.59 -4.59
N PHE A 389 3.37 12.65 -5.47
CA PHE A 389 4.26 11.55 -5.82
C PHE A 389 4.78 11.71 -7.24
N SER A 390 6.07 11.61 -7.40
CA SER A 390 6.74 11.58 -8.70
C SER A 390 6.68 10.18 -9.31
N PRO A 391 6.72 10.04 -10.65
CA PRO A 391 6.95 8.75 -11.31
C PRO A 391 8.25 8.04 -10.86
N TYR A 392 9.19 8.79 -10.32
CA TYR A 392 10.51 8.33 -9.89
C TYR A 392 10.62 8.14 -8.37
N GLU A 393 9.50 8.20 -7.65
CA GLU A 393 9.47 8.17 -6.19
C GLU A 393 10.16 6.92 -5.61
N GLU A 394 9.85 5.74 -6.14
CA GLU A 394 10.46 4.48 -5.70
C GLU A 394 11.98 4.46 -5.94
N THR A 395 12.41 4.99 -7.11
CA THR A 395 13.85 5.10 -7.43
C THR A 395 14.57 6.03 -6.46
N ALA A 396 13.91 7.10 -6.04
CA ALA A 396 14.47 8.09 -5.14
C ALA A 396 14.52 7.63 -3.68
N ASN A 397 13.46 6.97 -3.20
CA ASN A 397 13.32 6.61 -1.79
C ASN A 397 14.01 5.29 -1.40
N THR A 398 14.12 4.33 -2.31
CA THR A 398 14.71 3.01 -2.06
C THR A 398 16.09 3.08 -1.38
N PRO A 399 17.05 3.93 -1.81
CA PRO A 399 18.34 4.06 -1.14
C PRO A 399 18.23 4.44 0.33
N PHE A 400 17.27 5.28 0.71
CA PHE A 400 17.09 5.72 2.10
C PHE A 400 16.59 4.58 2.98
N PHE A 401 15.59 3.82 2.53
CA PHE A 401 15.11 2.65 3.27
C PHE A 401 16.18 1.57 3.39
N GLN A 402 16.95 1.35 2.32
CA GLN A 402 18.06 0.42 2.34
C GLN A 402 19.13 0.82 3.37
N GLU A 403 19.49 2.09 3.40
CA GLU A 403 20.50 2.60 4.31
C GLU A 403 20.01 2.68 5.77
N LEU A 404 18.71 2.97 6.01
CA LEU A 404 18.12 2.83 7.35
C LEU A 404 18.20 1.37 7.84
N THR A 405 17.92 0.41 6.96
CA THR A 405 18.09 -1.01 7.27
C THR A 405 19.55 -1.33 7.61
N ASN A 406 20.52 -0.79 6.86
CA ASN A 406 21.95 -0.96 7.14
C ASN A 406 22.35 -0.33 8.49
N VAL A 407 21.76 0.82 8.85
CA VAL A 407 21.98 1.45 10.17
C VAL A 407 21.43 0.56 11.27
N GLU A 408 20.19 0.09 11.14
CA GLU A 408 19.50 -0.67 12.17
C GLU A 408 20.07 -2.08 12.35
N MET A 409 20.27 -2.80 11.26
CA MET A 409 20.62 -4.22 11.28
C MET A 409 22.12 -4.48 11.29
N LEU A 410 22.91 -3.61 10.64
CA LEU A 410 24.35 -3.80 10.47
C LEU A 410 25.20 -2.82 11.28
N GLY A 411 24.57 -1.87 11.99
CA GLY A 411 25.27 -0.87 12.78
C GLY A 411 26.06 0.14 11.95
N LYS A 412 25.67 0.38 10.66
CA LYS A 412 26.30 1.38 9.84
C LYS A 412 26.16 2.76 10.47
N ASN A 413 27.20 3.58 10.38
CA ASN A 413 27.15 4.95 10.91
C ASN A 413 26.03 5.75 10.22
N PRO A 414 25.09 6.37 10.96
CA PRO A 414 23.92 7.04 10.38
C PRO A 414 24.24 8.18 9.42
N GLU A 415 25.28 8.98 9.73
CA GLU A 415 25.70 10.11 8.88
C GLU A 415 26.35 9.64 7.57
N ARG A 416 27.07 8.52 7.64
CA ARG A 416 27.60 7.89 6.43
C ARG A 416 26.48 7.29 5.60
N ALA A 417 25.55 6.59 6.23
CA ALA A 417 24.40 5.98 5.57
C ALA A 417 23.52 7.03 4.88
N TRP A 418 23.28 8.18 5.54
CA TRP A 418 22.58 9.31 4.94
C TRP A 418 23.26 9.80 3.65
N ARG A 419 24.57 10.06 3.71
CA ARG A 419 25.32 10.51 2.51
C ARG A 419 25.30 9.46 1.39
N ASP A 420 25.44 8.19 1.74
CA ASP A 420 25.41 7.10 0.76
C ASP A 420 24.01 6.98 0.11
N ALA A 421 22.91 7.18 0.88
CA ALA A 421 21.55 7.22 0.38
C ALA A 421 21.34 8.37 -0.61
N VAL A 422 21.70 9.59 -0.22
CA VAL A 422 21.59 10.80 -1.08
C VAL A 422 22.37 10.59 -2.38
N ASN A 423 23.65 10.24 -2.29
CA ASN A 423 24.50 10.04 -3.48
C ASN A 423 23.98 8.94 -4.41
N THR A 424 23.43 7.86 -3.84
CA THR A 424 22.85 6.77 -4.63
C THR A 424 21.59 7.20 -5.33
N ALA A 425 20.70 7.92 -4.64
CA ALA A 425 19.46 8.47 -5.20
C ALA A 425 19.78 9.43 -6.35
N GLU A 426 20.65 10.45 -6.13
CA GLU A 426 21.08 11.41 -7.15
C GLU A 426 21.68 10.71 -8.38
N THR A 427 22.61 9.76 -8.15
CA THR A 427 23.26 9.02 -9.25
C THR A 427 22.26 8.21 -10.06
N THR A 428 21.27 7.63 -9.42
CA THR A 428 20.27 6.80 -10.11
C THR A 428 19.27 7.66 -10.86
N LEU A 429 18.81 8.74 -10.23
CA LEU A 429 17.85 9.68 -10.79
C LEU A 429 18.40 10.45 -12.00
N SER A 430 19.69 10.84 -11.98
CA SER A 430 20.33 11.52 -13.11
C SER A 430 20.30 10.68 -14.40
N ARG A 431 20.31 9.35 -14.30
CA ARG A 431 20.21 8.44 -15.46
C ARG A 431 18.84 8.45 -16.13
N VAL A 432 17.83 8.90 -15.43
CA VAL A 432 16.44 9.00 -15.93
C VAL A 432 15.99 10.46 -16.11
N GLY A 433 16.95 11.41 -16.06
CA GLY A 433 16.72 12.83 -16.37
C GLY A 433 16.08 13.63 -15.23
N VAL A 434 16.18 13.16 -13.99
CA VAL A 434 15.83 13.91 -12.78
C VAL A 434 17.09 14.58 -12.26
N SER A 435 17.04 15.88 -12.02
CA SER A 435 18.21 16.72 -11.62
C SER A 435 18.24 17.02 -10.12
#